data_b315edfe11a9b1b87d7fc551d1ff9d79
#
_entry.id   b315edfe11a9b1b87d7fc551d1ff9d79
#
_cell.length_a   1.000
_cell.length_b   1.000
_cell.length_c   1.000
_cell.angle_alpha   90.00
_cell.angle_beta   90.00
_cell.angle_gamma   90.00
#
_symmetry.space_group_name_H-M   'P 1'
#
loop_
_entity.id
_entity.type
_entity.pdbx_description
1 polymer ?
#
loop_
_entity_poly.entity_id
_entity_poly.type
_entity_poly.pdbx_seq_one_letter_code
_entity_poly.pdbx_strand_id
1 'polypeptide(L)'
;MQEPSTDTQQERVQEIPLSDLHPFEGHPFRVADDEDMEKTVESIKEYGVLTPAIVRPDPYGGYEIISGHRRHHASGLAGKETMPAIVRDMDDDAAIILLVDSNLHRENILPSERAYAYRMKLDAIKHQGKTCGQVGHKSRDALSSTESGRQIQRFIRLTELIPQLLDMVDEKKLAFNPAVEISYLSREEQAQLIEAMDFAQATPSLSQAQRLKKMSQEGTCTLEAMCDVMNEVKKGELDRVTFKTDSLRKYFPKSYTSKQMEDKIIQLLEQWQKKQKRQMER
;
A
#
# COMPACT_ATOMS: atom_id res chain seq x y z
N MET A 1 -19.95 50.73 -11.30
CA MET A 1 -19.08 49.82 -10.57
C MET A 1 -20.00 48.83 -9.89
N GLN A 2 -20.18 47.64 -10.52
CA GLN A 2 -20.89 46.52 -9.90
C GLN A 2 -19.80 45.66 -9.24
N GLU A 3 -19.92 45.51 -7.93
CA GLU A 3 -19.09 44.56 -7.16
C GLU A 3 -19.44 43.13 -7.63
N PRO A 4 -18.44 42.24 -7.78
CA PRO A 4 -18.73 40.84 -8.04
C PRO A 4 -19.32 40.24 -6.77
N SER A 5 -20.58 39.85 -6.84
CA SER A 5 -21.25 39.06 -5.79
C SER A 5 -20.56 37.71 -5.72
N THR A 6 -19.64 37.58 -4.73
CA THR A 6 -19.18 36.29 -4.24
C THR A 6 -20.37 35.63 -3.54
N ASP A 7 -21.13 34.88 -4.30
CA ASP A 7 -22.16 33.99 -3.76
C ASP A 7 -21.44 32.83 -3.04
N THR A 8 -21.09 33.10 -1.78
CA THR A 8 -20.63 32.07 -0.87
C THR A 8 -21.90 31.32 -0.49
N GLN A 9 -22.26 30.32 -1.28
CA GLN A 9 -23.30 29.36 -0.89
C GLN A 9 -22.86 28.82 0.48
N GLN A 10 -23.57 29.29 1.53
CA GLN A 10 -23.39 28.76 2.89
C GLN A 10 -23.68 27.26 2.82
N GLU A 11 -22.62 26.45 2.95
CA GLU A 11 -22.73 25.00 3.03
C GLU A 11 -23.70 24.65 4.17
N ARG A 12 -24.93 24.22 3.81
CA ARG A 12 -25.94 23.83 4.78
C ARG A 12 -25.89 22.33 4.99
N VAL A 13 -25.78 21.94 6.24
CA VAL A 13 -25.96 20.53 6.63
C VAL A 13 -27.42 20.17 6.46
N GLN A 14 -27.70 19.08 5.79
CA GLN A 14 -29.04 18.53 5.55
C GLN A 14 -29.08 17.09 6.04
N GLU A 15 -30.22 16.69 6.62
CA GLU A 15 -30.48 15.29 6.93
C GLU A 15 -30.98 14.59 5.67
N ILE A 16 -30.16 13.64 5.16
CA ILE A 16 -30.46 12.89 3.94
C ILE A 16 -30.76 11.44 4.31
N PRO A 17 -31.85 10.84 3.77
CA PRO A 17 -32.11 9.41 3.94
C PRO A 17 -30.92 8.55 3.45
N LEU A 18 -30.59 7.51 4.22
CA LEU A 18 -29.51 6.59 3.82
C LEU A 18 -29.81 5.89 2.51
N SER A 19 -31.09 5.68 2.18
CA SER A 19 -31.54 5.11 0.91
C SER A 19 -31.19 5.95 -0.33
N ASP A 20 -31.03 7.26 -0.13
CA ASP A 20 -30.75 8.21 -1.20
C ASP A 20 -29.25 8.47 -1.38
N LEU A 21 -28.42 7.81 -0.58
CA LEU A 21 -26.97 7.94 -0.56
C LEU A 21 -26.33 6.72 -1.24
N HIS A 22 -25.55 6.96 -2.30
CA HIS A 22 -24.87 5.91 -3.05
C HIS A 22 -23.35 6.06 -2.90
N PRO A 23 -22.59 4.95 -2.83
CA PRO A 23 -21.13 5.03 -2.84
C PRO A 23 -20.62 5.55 -4.20
N PHE A 24 -19.51 6.28 -4.18
CA PHE A 24 -18.82 6.75 -5.40
C PHE A 24 -18.41 5.53 -6.24
N GLU A 25 -18.71 5.56 -7.54
CA GLU A 25 -18.33 4.49 -8.46
C GLU A 25 -16.81 4.37 -8.56
N GLY A 26 -16.27 3.14 -8.38
CA GLY A 26 -14.83 2.91 -8.40
C GLY A 26 -14.09 3.41 -7.16
N HIS A 27 -14.78 3.65 -6.04
CA HIS A 27 -14.18 4.05 -4.76
C HIS A 27 -13.04 3.09 -4.34
N PRO A 28 -11.77 3.56 -4.23
CA PRO A 28 -10.62 2.68 -4.06
C PRO A 28 -10.46 2.16 -2.61
N PHE A 29 -11.09 2.80 -1.64
CA PHE A 29 -10.91 2.48 -0.22
C PHE A 29 -11.98 1.52 0.28
N ARG A 30 -11.58 0.42 0.86
CA ARG A 30 -12.50 -0.59 1.40
C ARG A 30 -13.21 -0.07 2.65
N VAL A 31 -14.49 -0.39 2.77
CA VAL A 31 -15.27 -0.24 3.99
C VAL A 31 -15.36 -1.63 4.61
N ALA A 32 -14.61 -1.88 5.68
CA ALA A 32 -14.56 -3.16 6.36
C ALA A 32 -15.24 -3.07 7.73
N ASP A 33 -15.86 -4.17 8.15
CA ASP A 33 -16.43 -4.34 9.48
C ASP A 33 -15.34 -4.81 10.45
N ASP A 34 -14.48 -3.86 10.83
CA ASP A 34 -13.37 -4.01 11.76
C ASP A 34 -13.72 -3.43 13.14
N GLU A 35 -12.84 -3.63 14.13
CA GLU A 35 -13.02 -3.07 15.49
C GLU A 35 -13.22 -1.56 15.50
N ASP A 36 -12.64 -0.83 14.55
CA ASP A 36 -12.83 0.62 14.43
C ASP A 36 -14.21 0.96 13.83
N MET A 37 -14.80 0.06 13.04
CA MET A 37 -16.18 0.17 12.59
C MET A 37 -17.14 -0.02 13.77
N GLU A 38 -16.91 -1.02 14.61
CA GLU A 38 -17.72 -1.25 15.82
C GLU A 38 -17.74 -0.01 16.74
N LYS A 39 -16.58 0.57 17.02
CA LYS A 39 -16.46 1.83 17.79
C LYS A 39 -17.20 2.99 17.12
N THR A 40 -17.14 3.07 15.78
CA THR A 40 -17.86 4.09 15.02
C THR A 40 -19.36 3.90 15.14
N VAL A 41 -19.86 2.66 15.08
CA VAL A 41 -21.27 2.32 15.26
C VAL A 41 -21.76 2.69 16.67
N GLU A 42 -21.00 2.35 17.71
CA GLU A 42 -21.31 2.71 19.09
C GLU A 42 -21.38 4.21 19.28
N SER A 43 -20.38 4.94 18.77
CA SER A 43 -20.38 6.42 18.81
C SER A 43 -21.59 7.02 18.09
N ILE A 44 -21.98 6.49 16.92
CA ILE A 44 -23.15 6.96 16.18
C ILE A 44 -24.45 6.63 16.91
N LYS A 45 -24.55 5.50 17.61
CA LYS A 45 -25.73 5.17 18.45
C LYS A 45 -25.90 6.18 19.57
N GLU A 46 -24.81 6.56 20.24
CA GLU A 46 -24.82 7.41 21.43
C GLU A 46 -24.94 8.89 21.08
N TYR A 47 -24.14 9.38 20.12
CA TYR A 47 -24.03 10.83 19.84
C TYR A 47 -24.56 11.23 18.46
N GLY A 48 -24.96 10.28 17.62
CA GLY A 48 -25.26 10.53 16.21
C GLY A 48 -24.00 10.76 15.36
N VAL A 49 -24.19 11.17 14.12
CA VAL A 49 -23.08 11.49 13.20
C VAL A 49 -22.61 12.92 13.46
N LEU A 50 -21.51 13.08 14.20
CA LEU A 50 -20.99 14.40 14.62
C LEU A 50 -20.40 15.22 13.46
N THR A 51 -19.81 14.55 12.47
CA THR A 51 -19.22 15.21 11.28
C THR A 51 -20.05 14.85 10.06
N PRO A 52 -20.65 15.81 9.34
CA PRO A 52 -21.48 15.53 8.18
C PRO A 52 -20.66 14.89 7.04
N ALA A 53 -21.30 14.05 6.23
CA ALA A 53 -20.74 13.57 4.99
C ALA A 53 -20.64 14.70 3.96
N ILE A 54 -19.81 14.52 2.93
CA ILE A 54 -19.83 15.38 1.74
C ILE A 54 -20.37 14.52 0.59
N VAL A 55 -21.40 15.03 -0.06
CA VAL A 55 -22.11 14.35 -1.14
C VAL A 55 -22.31 15.30 -2.31
N ARG A 56 -22.52 14.76 -3.50
CA ARG A 56 -22.96 15.54 -4.67
C ARG A 56 -24.26 14.97 -5.24
N PRO A 57 -25.07 15.76 -5.94
CA PRO A 57 -26.24 15.24 -6.65
C PRO A 57 -25.83 14.18 -7.68
N ASP A 58 -26.56 13.05 -7.70
CA ASP A 58 -26.39 12.02 -8.73
C ASP A 58 -27.37 12.30 -9.88
N PRO A 59 -26.91 12.31 -11.16
CA PRO A 59 -27.78 12.50 -12.31
C PRO A 59 -28.93 11.49 -12.42
N TYR A 60 -28.76 10.31 -11.83
CA TYR A 60 -29.77 9.25 -11.84
C TYR A 60 -30.72 9.28 -10.63
N GLY A 61 -30.53 10.24 -9.72
CA GLY A 61 -31.33 10.45 -8.51
C GLY A 61 -30.58 10.11 -7.22
N GLY A 62 -30.92 10.84 -6.17
CA GLY A 62 -30.20 10.76 -4.90
C GLY A 62 -28.88 11.50 -4.91
N TYR A 63 -27.92 11.02 -4.11
CA TYR A 63 -26.65 11.68 -3.91
C TYR A 63 -25.50 10.66 -3.86
N GLU A 64 -24.41 10.99 -4.52
CA GLU A 64 -23.18 10.22 -4.48
C GLU A 64 -22.28 10.69 -3.32
N ILE A 65 -21.79 9.75 -2.51
CA ILE A 65 -20.96 10.03 -1.34
C ILE A 65 -19.52 10.27 -1.79
N ILE A 66 -18.99 11.46 -1.54
CA ILE A 66 -17.58 11.80 -1.81
C ILE A 66 -16.71 11.58 -0.56
N SER A 67 -17.23 11.93 0.62
CA SER A 67 -16.55 11.68 1.90
C SER A 67 -17.54 11.25 2.96
N GLY A 68 -17.25 10.16 3.66
CA GLY A 68 -18.10 9.66 4.75
C GLY A 68 -18.65 8.25 4.54
N HIS A 69 -18.13 7.46 3.61
CA HIS A 69 -18.56 6.07 3.32
C HIS A 69 -18.62 5.20 4.59
N ARG A 70 -17.60 5.25 5.47
CA ARG A 70 -17.62 4.50 6.74
C ARG A 70 -18.73 4.98 7.67
N ARG A 71 -19.00 6.30 7.74
CA ARG A 71 -20.09 6.87 8.56
C ARG A 71 -21.45 6.49 8.01
N HIS A 72 -21.63 6.47 6.70
CA HIS A 72 -22.84 5.96 6.05
C HIS A 72 -23.09 4.51 6.40
N HIS A 73 -22.10 3.63 6.21
CA HIS A 73 -22.20 2.22 6.56
C HIS A 73 -22.51 2.00 8.05
N ALA A 74 -21.77 2.69 8.93
CA ALA A 74 -21.96 2.62 10.38
C ALA A 74 -23.33 3.16 10.81
N SER A 75 -23.89 4.17 10.12
CA SER A 75 -25.24 4.68 10.37
C SER A 75 -26.30 3.62 10.07
N GLY A 76 -26.15 2.88 8.98
CA GLY A 76 -27.02 1.74 8.66
C GLY A 76 -26.95 0.65 9.73
N LEU A 77 -25.74 0.25 10.17
CA LEU A 77 -25.54 -0.72 11.26
C LEU A 77 -26.08 -0.20 12.61
N ALA A 78 -26.07 1.11 12.84
CA ALA A 78 -26.62 1.74 14.03
C ALA A 78 -28.16 1.87 13.99
N GLY A 79 -28.83 1.50 12.87
CA GLY A 79 -30.27 1.59 12.69
C GLY A 79 -30.79 3.01 12.50
N LYS A 80 -29.95 3.93 11.99
CA LYS A 80 -30.39 5.29 11.62
C LYS A 80 -31.06 5.26 10.25
N GLU A 81 -32.05 6.12 10.05
CA GLU A 81 -32.72 6.26 8.75
C GLU A 81 -32.12 7.38 7.89
N THR A 82 -31.52 8.38 8.54
CA THR A 82 -30.87 9.53 7.89
C THR A 82 -29.47 9.74 8.44
N MET A 83 -28.68 10.55 7.71
CA MET A 83 -27.42 11.08 8.22
C MET A 83 -27.20 12.52 7.75
N PRO A 84 -26.50 13.35 8.56
CA PRO A 84 -26.18 14.72 8.16
C PRO A 84 -25.16 14.71 7.02
N ALA A 85 -25.43 15.46 5.96
CA ALA A 85 -24.56 15.62 4.81
C ALA A 85 -24.53 17.06 4.31
N ILE A 86 -23.43 17.45 3.70
CA ILE A 86 -23.24 18.71 2.98
C ILE A 86 -23.32 18.39 1.50
N VAL A 87 -24.30 18.96 0.81
CA VAL A 87 -24.44 18.81 -0.64
C VAL A 87 -23.55 19.85 -1.33
N ARG A 88 -22.64 19.37 -2.17
CA ARG A 88 -21.78 20.21 -3.02
C ARG A 88 -22.00 19.83 -4.48
N ASP A 89 -22.20 20.83 -5.31
CA ASP A 89 -22.17 20.65 -6.76
C ASP A 89 -20.73 20.65 -7.25
N MET A 90 -20.29 19.56 -7.85
CA MET A 90 -18.92 19.40 -8.35
C MET A 90 -18.86 18.39 -9.49
N ASP A 91 -17.92 18.60 -10.41
CA ASP A 91 -17.63 17.66 -11.50
C ASP A 91 -16.91 16.41 -10.99
N ASP A 92 -16.75 15.41 -11.87
CA ASP A 92 -16.11 14.13 -11.55
C ASP A 92 -14.66 14.30 -11.10
N ASP A 93 -13.90 15.17 -11.76
CA ASP A 93 -12.49 15.38 -11.42
C ASP A 93 -12.33 16.01 -10.02
N ALA A 94 -13.17 17.01 -9.70
CA ALA A 94 -13.15 17.63 -8.38
C ALA A 94 -13.61 16.64 -7.28
N ALA A 95 -14.62 15.80 -7.59
CA ALA A 95 -15.10 14.76 -6.70
C ALA A 95 -14.00 13.73 -6.41
N ILE A 96 -13.29 13.24 -7.42
CA ILE A 96 -12.17 12.32 -7.26
C ILE A 96 -11.05 12.92 -6.42
N ILE A 97 -10.66 14.17 -6.69
CA ILE A 97 -9.61 14.85 -5.92
C ILE A 97 -10.00 14.96 -4.45
N LEU A 98 -11.22 15.40 -4.16
CA LEU A 98 -11.71 15.53 -2.79
C LEU A 98 -11.82 14.19 -2.08
N LEU A 99 -12.32 13.15 -2.77
CA LEU A 99 -12.41 11.79 -2.25
C LEU A 99 -11.04 11.25 -1.86
N VAL A 100 -10.06 11.37 -2.74
CA VAL A 100 -8.70 10.90 -2.49
C VAL A 100 -8.05 11.68 -1.35
N ASP A 101 -8.12 13.01 -1.36
CA ASP A 101 -7.50 13.86 -0.33
C ASP A 101 -8.08 13.61 1.06
N SER A 102 -9.38 13.41 1.16
CA SER A 102 -10.03 13.12 2.44
C SER A 102 -9.64 11.76 3.04
N ASN A 103 -9.12 10.83 2.23
CA ASN A 103 -8.77 9.49 2.67
C ASN A 103 -7.26 9.24 2.80
N LEU A 104 -6.39 9.94 2.04
CA LEU A 104 -4.94 9.73 2.07
C LEU A 104 -4.28 9.99 3.43
N HIS A 105 -4.95 10.70 4.33
CA HIS A 105 -4.47 10.97 5.69
C HIS A 105 -4.81 9.89 6.72
N ARG A 106 -5.51 8.81 6.32
CA ARG A 106 -5.83 7.68 7.21
C ARG A 106 -4.57 6.88 7.52
N GLU A 107 -4.44 6.41 8.77
CA GLU A 107 -3.26 5.68 9.22
C GLU A 107 -3.10 4.30 8.56
N ASN A 108 -4.22 3.61 8.31
CA ASN A 108 -4.23 2.22 7.83
C ASN A 108 -4.80 2.11 6.40
N ILE A 109 -4.07 2.66 5.42
CA ILE A 109 -4.42 2.50 3.99
C ILE A 109 -3.59 1.37 3.40
N LEU A 110 -4.27 0.42 2.73
CA LEU A 110 -3.59 -0.66 2.03
C LEU A 110 -2.73 -0.12 0.86
N PRO A 111 -1.60 -0.76 0.53
CA PRO A 111 -0.79 -0.39 -0.63
C PRO A 111 -1.60 -0.33 -1.94
N SER A 112 -2.51 -1.28 -2.16
CA SER A 112 -3.40 -1.30 -3.31
C SER A 112 -4.34 -0.10 -3.34
N GLU A 113 -5.00 0.22 -2.24
CA GLU A 113 -5.90 1.37 -2.11
C GLU A 113 -5.16 2.68 -2.42
N ARG A 114 -3.96 2.84 -1.85
CA ARG A 114 -3.11 4.00 -2.09
C ARG A 114 -2.67 4.10 -3.56
N ALA A 115 -2.37 2.96 -4.19
CA ALA A 115 -1.99 2.89 -5.60
C ALA A 115 -3.13 3.36 -6.52
N TYR A 116 -4.33 2.82 -6.34
CA TYR A 116 -5.50 3.22 -7.12
C TYR A 116 -5.93 4.66 -6.84
N ALA A 117 -5.89 5.11 -5.58
CA ALA A 117 -6.20 6.48 -5.21
C ALA A 117 -5.26 7.49 -5.92
N TYR A 118 -3.96 7.24 -5.91
CA TYR A 118 -3.01 8.10 -6.63
C TYR A 118 -3.21 8.04 -8.16
N ARG A 119 -3.56 6.87 -8.71
CA ARG A 119 -3.87 6.72 -10.12
C ARG A 119 -5.08 7.58 -10.51
N MET A 120 -6.19 7.44 -9.79
CA MET A 120 -7.41 8.21 -10.02
C MET A 120 -7.15 9.72 -9.91
N LYS A 121 -6.47 10.17 -8.84
CA LYS A 121 -6.15 11.59 -8.66
C LYS A 121 -5.25 12.13 -9.77
N LEU A 122 -4.24 11.36 -10.21
CA LEU A 122 -3.38 11.77 -11.32
C LEU A 122 -4.16 11.92 -12.63
N ASP A 123 -5.08 11.00 -12.90
CA ASP A 123 -5.89 11.05 -14.12
C ASP A 123 -6.89 12.22 -14.11
N ALA A 124 -7.53 12.49 -12.95
CA ALA A 124 -8.38 13.67 -12.75
C ALA A 124 -7.60 15.00 -12.97
N ILE A 125 -6.41 15.14 -12.38
CA ILE A 125 -5.56 16.32 -12.56
C ILE A 125 -5.15 16.50 -14.04
N LYS A 126 -4.87 15.40 -14.76
CA LYS A 126 -4.55 15.48 -16.19
C LYS A 126 -5.74 15.94 -17.04
N HIS A 127 -6.96 15.51 -16.69
CA HIS A 127 -8.18 15.95 -17.39
C HIS A 127 -8.38 17.45 -17.21
N GLN A 128 -8.27 17.97 -16.01
CA GLN A 128 -8.34 19.41 -15.74
C GLN A 128 -7.22 20.20 -16.44
N GLY A 129 -6.01 19.64 -16.57
CA GLY A 129 -4.88 20.29 -17.22
C GLY A 129 -4.96 20.33 -18.75
N LYS A 130 -5.82 19.54 -19.41
CA LYS A 130 -6.06 19.62 -20.86
C LYS A 130 -6.74 20.91 -21.27
N THR A 131 -7.37 21.62 -20.35
CA THR A 131 -7.95 22.95 -20.58
C THR A 131 -6.94 24.08 -20.41
N CYS A 132 -5.73 23.82 -19.89
CA CYS A 132 -4.70 24.82 -19.63
C CYS A 132 -3.32 24.28 -20.04
N GLY A 133 -2.80 24.68 -21.18
CA GLY A 133 -1.67 24.15 -21.95
C GLY A 133 -0.27 24.09 -21.30
N GLN A 134 -0.12 23.80 -20.01
CA GLN A 134 1.17 23.61 -19.32
C GLN A 134 1.10 22.51 -18.26
N VAL A 135 1.17 21.24 -18.66
CA VAL A 135 1.22 20.09 -17.75
C VAL A 135 2.55 19.35 -17.89
N GLY A 136 3.48 19.56 -16.96
CA GLY A 136 4.71 18.77 -16.91
C GLY A 136 5.29 18.59 -15.51
N HIS A 137 5.42 19.63 -14.73
CA HIS A 137 6.04 19.56 -13.39
C HIS A 137 5.08 19.81 -12.21
N LYS A 138 4.07 20.66 -12.39
CA LYS A 138 3.13 21.04 -11.32
C LYS A 138 2.18 19.92 -10.89
N SER A 139 1.87 18.96 -11.77
CA SER A 139 0.93 17.87 -11.44
C SER A 139 1.48 16.89 -10.40
N ARG A 140 2.80 16.73 -10.28
CA ARG A 140 3.42 15.83 -9.32
C ARG A 140 3.40 16.40 -7.91
N ASP A 141 3.57 17.71 -7.77
CA ASP A 141 3.56 18.40 -6.47
C ASP A 141 2.13 18.56 -5.93
N ALA A 142 1.13 18.55 -6.83
CA ALA A 142 -0.30 18.60 -6.45
C ALA A 142 -0.88 17.27 -5.97
N LEU A 143 -0.16 16.13 -6.17
CA LEU A 143 -0.66 14.80 -5.80
C LEU A 143 -0.65 14.54 -4.30
N SER A 144 0.36 15.02 -3.58
CA SER A 144 0.43 14.90 -2.13
C SER A 144 1.40 15.94 -1.55
N SER A 145 1.07 16.49 -0.40
CA SER A 145 1.96 17.35 0.38
C SER A 145 2.96 16.56 1.24
N THR A 146 2.76 15.27 1.42
CA THR A 146 3.51 14.42 2.36
C THR A 146 4.47 13.44 1.68
N GLU A 147 4.20 13.04 0.43
CA GLU A 147 5.01 12.04 -0.28
C GLU A 147 5.73 12.64 -1.50
N SER A 148 6.95 12.16 -1.76
CA SER A 148 7.69 12.58 -2.94
C SER A 148 7.03 12.08 -4.23
N GLY A 149 7.07 12.88 -5.30
CA GLY A 149 6.52 12.47 -6.60
C GLY A 149 7.07 11.13 -7.13
N ARG A 150 8.32 10.77 -6.76
CA ARG A 150 8.91 9.46 -7.08
C ARG A 150 8.18 8.33 -6.33
N GLN A 151 7.87 8.54 -5.05
CA GLN A 151 7.15 7.54 -4.25
C GLN A 151 5.73 7.33 -4.77
N ILE A 152 5.03 8.40 -5.13
CA ILE A 152 3.69 8.34 -5.73
C ILE A 152 3.72 7.53 -7.03
N GLN A 153 4.69 7.75 -7.92
CA GLN A 153 4.82 6.97 -9.15
C GLN A 153 5.07 5.47 -8.88
N ARG A 154 5.77 5.13 -7.80
CA ARG A 154 5.96 3.73 -7.39
C ARG A 154 4.68 3.09 -6.87
N PHE A 155 3.85 3.83 -6.13
CA PHE A 155 2.51 3.36 -5.76
C PHE A 155 1.64 3.15 -7.00
N ILE A 156 1.55 4.14 -7.89
CA ILE A 156 0.78 4.03 -9.14
C ILE A 156 1.23 2.81 -9.93
N ARG A 157 2.52 2.50 -9.94
CA ARG A 157 3.05 1.34 -10.66
C ARG A 157 2.48 0.00 -10.15
N LEU A 158 2.08 -0.11 -8.88
CA LEU A 158 1.45 -1.33 -8.34
C LEU A 158 0.11 -1.65 -9.02
N THR A 159 -0.58 -0.68 -9.61
CA THR A 159 -1.85 -0.93 -10.34
C THR A 159 -1.66 -1.80 -11.60
N GLU A 160 -0.43 -2.01 -12.05
CA GLU A 160 -0.09 -2.89 -13.17
C GLU A 160 0.11 -4.36 -12.75
N LEU A 161 0.09 -4.65 -11.43
CA LEU A 161 0.14 -6.03 -10.94
C LEU A 161 -1.18 -6.74 -11.18
N ILE A 162 -1.10 -8.05 -11.41
CA ILE A 162 -2.29 -8.90 -11.37
C ILE A 162 -2.85 -8.97 -9.95
N PRO A 163 -4.19 -9.20 -9.78
CA PRO A 163 -4.84 -9.14 -8.47
C PRO A 163 -4.15 -9.98 -7.40
N GLN A 164 -3.74 -11.20 -7.72
CA GLN A 164 -3.09 -12.11 -6.77
C GLN A 164 -1.79 -11.54 -6.19
N LEU A 165 -0.94 -10.93 -7.02
CA LEU A 165 0.30 -10.30 -6.55
C LEU A 165 0.02 -9.04 -5.75
N LEU A 166 -0.99 -8.29 -6.12
CA LEU A 166 -1.41 -7.08 -5.40
C LEU A 166 -1.95 -7.43 -4.00
N ASP A 167 -2.79 -8.48 -3.90
CA ASP A 167 -3.27 -9.00 -2.62
C ASP A 167 -2.11 -9.47 -1.73
N MET A 168 -1.08 -10.11 -2.29
CA MET A 168 0.12 -10.49 -1.54
C MET A 168 0.89 -9.28 -0.99
N VAL A 169 0.85 -8.12 -1.69
CA VAL A 169 1.44 -6.87 -1.17
C VAL A 169 0.63 -6.34 0.01
N ASP A 170 -0.70 -6.35 -0.10
CA ASP A 170 -1.60 -5.91 0.98
C ASP A 170 -1.47 -6.78 2.23
N GLU A 171 -1.32 -8.09 2.04
CA GLU A 171 -1.10 -9.07 3.11
C GLU A 171 0.35 -9.05 3.66
N LYS A 172 1.23 -8.19 3.15
CA LYS A 172 2.66 -8.10 3.51
C LYS A 172 3.47 -9.37 3.24
N LYS A 173 2.94 -10.29 2.41
CA LYS A 173 3.66 -11.49 1.93
C LYS A 173 4.71 -11.11 0.89
N LEU A 174 4.38 -10.16 0.00
CA LEU A 174 5.30 -9.60 -0.98
C LEU A 174 5.68 -8.17 -0.58
N ALA A 175 6.98 -7.89 -0.43
CA ALA A 175 7.44 -6.56 -0.04
C ALA A 175 7.23 -5.53 -1.16
N PHE A 176 6.96 -4.27 -0.79
CA PHE A 176 6.66 -3.17 -1.71
C PHE A 176 7.71 -2.97 -2.81
N ASN A 177 9.01 -2.99 -2.45
CA ASN A 177 10.07 -2.72 -3.42
C ASN A 177 10.19 -3.80 -4.50
N PRO A 178 10.22 -5.11 -4.17
CA PRO A 178 10.11 -6.18 -5.17
C PRO A 178 8.84 -6.07 -6.02
N ALA A 179 7.68 -5.79 -5.41
CA ALA A 179 6.41 -5.67 -6.11
C ALA A 179 6.45 -4.59 -7.22
N VAL A 180 7.07 -3.43 -6.94
CA VAL A 180 7.27 -2.37 -7.93
C VAL A 180 8.12 -2.85 -9.10
N GLU A 181 9.16 -3.65 -8.88
CA GLU A 181 9.99 -4.19 -9.98
C GLU A 181 9.23 -5.27 -10.77
N ILE A 182 8.46 -6.13 -10.09
CA ILE A 182 7.62 -7.17 -10.72
C ILE A 182 6.52 -6.55 -11.58
N SER A 183 6.00 -5.39 -11.23
CA SER A 183 4.97 -4.70 -12.02
C SER A 183 5.41 -4.31 -13.43
N TYR A 184 6.68 -4.45 -13.77
CA TYR A 184 7.21 -4.26 -15.13
C TYR A 184 7.16 -5.51 -16.01
N LEU A 185 6.87 -6.68 -15.43
CA LEU A 185 6.65 -7.93 -16.15
C LEU A 185 5.31 -7.88 -16.88
N SER A 186 5.17 -8.63 -17.96
CA SER A 186 3.87 -8.84 -18.61
C SER A 186 2.90 -9.60 -17.70
N ARG A 187 1.60 -9.56 -17.98
CA ARG A 187 0.60 -10.27 -17.17
C ARG A 187 0.82 -11.78 -17.17
N GLU A 188 1.26 -12.34 -18.30
CA GLU A 188 1.61 -13.75 -18.45
C GLU A 188 2.82 -14.10 -17.60
N GLU A 189 3.87 -13.29 -17.64
CA GLU A 189 5.07 -13.49 -16.82
C GLU A 189 4.76 -13.34 -15.32
N GLN A 190 3.87 -12.43 -14.95
CA GLN A 190 3.42 -12.29 -13.55
C GLN A 190 2.69 -13.56 -13.07
N ALA A 191 1.85 -14.16 -13.91
CA ALA A 191 1.18 -15.43 -13.59
C ALA A 191 2.18 -16.57 -13.44
N GLN A 192 3.15 -16.69 -14.36
CA GLN A 192 4.23 -17.68 -14.27
C GLN A 192 5.11 -17.47 -13.03
N LEU A 193 5.32 -16.21 -12.62
CA LEU A 193 6.07 -15.91 -11.40
C LEU A 193 5.37 -16.45 -10.15
N ILE A 194 4.03 -16.45 -10.07
CA ILE A 194 3.31 -17.07 -8.96
C ILE A 194 3.62 -18.57 -8.91
N GLU A 195 3.62 -19.26 -10.05
CA GLU A 195 3.97 -20.69 -10.11
C GLU A 195 5.42 -20.93 -9.63
N ALA A 196 6.35 -20.08 -10.05
CA ALA A 196 7.75 -20.16 -9.61
C ALA A 196 7.91 -19.88 -8.09
N MET A 197 7.12 -18.96 -7.54
CA MET A 197 7.08 -18.66 -6.11
C MET A 197 6.52 -19.84 -5.30
N ASP A 198 5.45 -20.48 -5.80
CA ASP A 198 4.86 -21.66 -5.17
C ASP A 198 5.85 -22.84 -5.22
N PHE A 199 6.56 -23.03 -6.32
CA PHE A 199 7.60 -24.05 -6.41
C PHE A 199 8.76 -23.83 -5.45
N ALA A 200 9.25 -22.59 -5.35
CA ALA A 200 10.34 -22.21 -4.45
C ALA A 200 9.91 -22.02 -2.99
N GLN A 201 8.60 -22.05 -2.70
CA GLN A 201 8.01 -21.72 -1.39
C GLN A 201 8.56 -20.40 -0.80
N ALA A 202 8.81 -19.42 -1.66
CA ALA A 202 9.43 -18.15 -1.30
C ALA A 202 8.93 -17.01 -2.18
N THR A 203 9.00 -15.79 -1.67
CA THR A 203 8.77 -14.57 -2.44
C THR A 203 10.09 -13.95 -2.88
N PRO A 204 10.15 -13.30 -4.06
CA PRO A 204 11.37 -12.75 -4.59
C PRO A 204 11.92 -11.61 -3.74
N SER A 205 13.22 -11.62 -3.51
CA SER A 205 13.96 -10.47 -2.98
C SER A 205 14.03 -9.34 -4.00
N LEU A 206 14.42 -8.13 -3.57
CA LEU A 206 14.58 -7.00 -4.48
C LEU A 206 15.56 -7.30 -5.62
N SER A 207 16.69 -7.95 -5.33
CA SER A 207 17.68 -8.30 -6.35
C SER A 207 17.16 -9.32 -7.36
N GLN A 208 16.38 -10.32 -6.92
CA GLN A 208 15.72 -11.28 -7.79
C GLN A 208 14.68 -10.59 -8.67
N ALA A 209 13.81 -9.73 -8.08
CA ALA A 209 12.81 -8.97 -8.82
C ALA A 209 13.44 -8.06 -9.90
N GLN A 210 14.54 -7.40 -9.60
CA GLN A 210 15.29 -6.58 -10.58
C GLN A 210 15.87 -7.42 -11.72
N ARG A 211 16.36 -8.62 -11.44
CA ARG A 211 16.84 -9.55 -12.47
C ARG A 211 15.69 -10.06 -13.34
N LEU A 212 14.58 -10.46 -12.75
CA LEU A 212 13.37 -10.88 -13.47
C LEU A 212 12.88 -9.77 -14.40
N LYS A 213 12.83 -8.53 -13.92
CA LYS A 213 12.50 -7.36 -14.76
C LYS A 213 13.44 -7.21 -15.94
N LYS A 214 14.76 -7.36 -15.72
CA LYS A 214 15.76 -7.28 -16.79
C LYS A 214 15.55 -8.40 -17.81
N MET A 215 15.32 -9.63 -17.35
CA MET A 215 15.04 -10.78 -18.21
C MET A 215 13.77 -10.60 -19.03
N SER A 216 12.71 -10.01 -18.44
CA SER A 216 11.48 -9.64 -19.13
C SER A 216 11.76 -8.63 -20.26
N GLN A 217 12.57 -7.60 -19.99
CA GLN A 217 12.98 -6.60 -21.00
C GLN A 217 13.81 -7.20 -22.14
N GLU A 218 14.60 -8.24 -21.86
CA GLU A 218 15.42 -8.97 -22.81
C GLU A 218 14.65 -10.11 -23.54
N GLY A 219 13.40 -10.37 -23.14
CA GLY A 219 12.55 -11.44 -23.72
C GLY A 219 13.01 -12.86 -23.33
N THR A 220 13.75 -12.98 -22.22
CA THR A 220 14.31 -14.27 -21.71
C THR A 220 13.65 -14.76 -20.43
N CYS A 221 12.57 -14.11 -19.99
CA CYS A 221 11.88 -14.39 -18.72
C CYS A 221 10.91 -15.57 -18.87
N THR A 222 11.44 -16.78 -18.95
CA THR A 222 10.64 -18.01 -18.99
C THR A 222 10.38 -18.56 -17.58
N LEU A 223 9.38 -19.43 -17.42
CA LEU A 223 9.09 -20.07 -16.13
C LEU A 223 10.31 -20.81 -15.56
N GLU A 224 11.06 -21.52 -16.40
CA GLU A 224 12.28 -22.23 -15.99
C GLU A 224 13.34 -21.27 -15.44
N ALA A 225 13.59 -20.16 -16.17
CA ALA A 225 14.50 -19.13 -15.73
C ALA A 225 14.04 -18.42 -14.45
N MET A 226 12.73 -18.24 -14.25
CA MET A 226 12.17 -17.73 -12.99
C MET A 226 12.44 -18.69 -11.83
N CYS A 227 12.22 -20.00 -12.04
CA CYS A 227 12.50 -21.03 -11.04
C CYS A 227 13.98 -21.03 -10.66
N ASP A 228 14.89 -20.91 -11.63
CA ASP A 228 16.34 -20.82 -11.37
C ASP A 228 16.67 -19.61 -10.50
N VAL A 229 16.14 -18.42 -10.85
CA VAL A 229 16.32 -17.19 -10.07
C VAL A 229 15.75 -17.32 -8.66
N MET A 230 14.60 -17.96 -8.51
CA MET A 230 13.94 -18.12 -7.21
C MET A 230 14.65 -19.15 -6.33
N ASN A 231 15.21 -20.22 -6.91
CA ASN A 231 15.93 -21.27 -6.18
C ASN A 231 17.40 -20.93 -5.88
N GLU A 232 17.91 -19.80 -6.39
CA GLU A 232 19.25 -19.36 -6.02
C GLU A 232 19.34 -19.16 -4.51
N VAL A 233 20.11 -20.03 -3.86
CA VAL A 233 20.49 -19.87 -2.46
C VAL A 233 21.23 -18.55 -2.32
N LYS A 234 20.72 -17.66 -1.51
CA LYS A 234 21.39 -16.36 -1.25
C LYS A 234 22.83 -16.65 -0.85
N LYS A 235 23.79 -16.20 -1.66
CA LYS A 235 25.24 -16.37 -1.44
C LYS A 235 25.74 -15.92 -0.04
N GLY A 236 24.90 -15.43 0.83
CA GLY A 236 25.22 -15.01 2.20
C GLY A 236 24.55 -15.82 3.30
N GLU A 237 23.61 -16.73 2.98
CA GLU A 237 22.94 -17.54 4.00
C GLU A 237 23.70 -18.83 4.34
N LEU A 238 24.43 -19.40 3.38
CA LEU A 238 25.31 -20.58 3.62
C LEU A 238 26.62 -20.23 4.33
N ASP A 239 27.06 -18.96 4.27
CA ASP A 239 28.36 -18.53 4.80
C ASP A 239 28.26 -17.73 6.10
N ARG A 240 27.07 -17.55 6.66
CA ARG A 240 26.86 -16.80 7.92
C ARG A 240 26.17 -17.64 8.98
N VAL A 241 26.94 -18.04 9.98
CA VAL A 241 26.37 -18.54 11.25
C VAL A 241 26.11 -17.32 12.16
N THR A 242 24.84 -16.98 12.37
CA THR A 242 24.45 -15.86 13.21
C THR A 242 23.99 -16.37 14.57
N PHE A 243 24.65 -15.95 15.63
CA PHE A 243 24.23 -16.23 16.99
C PHE A 243 23.46 -15.04 17.58
N LYS A 244 22.37 -15.30 18.30
CA LYS A 244 21.70 -14.24 19.08
C LYS A 244 22.67 -13.74 20.17
N THR A 245 22.87 -12.44 20.25
CA THR A 245 23.77 -11.79 21.21
C THR A 245 23.50 -12.24 22.65
N ASP A 246 22.23 -12.40 23.05
CA ASP A 246 21.84 -12.87 24.38
C ASP A 246 22.31 -14.30 24.67
N SER A 247 22.37 -15.15 23.65
CA SER A 247 22.88 -16.52 23.78
C SER A 247 24.39 -16.55 24.00
N LEU A 248 25.14 -15.69 23.32
CA LEU A 248 26.58 -15.55 23.48
C LEU A 248 26.95 -14.86 24.79
N ARG A 249 26.17 -13.88 25.25
CA ARG A 249 26.39 -13.15 26.51
C ARG A 249 26.42 -14.04 27.75
N LYS A 250 25.89 -15.25 27.69
CA LYS A 250 25.98 -16.24 28.77
C LYS A 250 27.39 -16.78 28.98
N TYR A 251 28.25 -16.73 27.95
CA TYR A 251 29.59 -17.32 27.94
C TYR A 251 30.71 -16.27 27.91
N PHE A 252 30.37 -14.99 27.68
CA PHE A 252 31.35 -13.92 27.59
C PHE A 252 31.11 -12.80 28.59
N PRO A 253 32.19 -12.18 29.14
CA PRO A 253 32.06 -11.01 30.00
C PRO A 253 31.31 -9.86 29.32
N LYS A 254 30.61 -9.02 30.08
CA LYS A 254 29.87 -7.86 29.60
C LYS A 254 30.74 -6.84 28.85
N SER A 255 32.03 -6.80 29.15
CA SER A 255 33.03 -5.90 28.55
C SER A 255 33.49 -6.31 27.14
N TYR A 256 33.17 -7.54 26.70
CA TYR A 256 33.60 -8.01 25.38
C TYR A 256 32.78 -7.35 24.25
N THR A 257 33.49 -6.83 23.25
CA THR A 257 32.88 -6.37 21.99
C THR A 257 32.50 -7.55 21.10
N SER A 258 31.62 -7.34 20.14
CA SER A 258 31.21 -8.39 19.16
C SER A 258 32.41 -8.99 18.45
N LYS A 259 33.40 -8.17 18.05
CA LYS A 259 34.63 -8.63 17.42
C LYS A 259 35.49 -9.50 18.32
N GLN A 260 35.63 -9.13 19.58
CA GLN A 260 36.38 -9.93 20.58
C GLN A 260 35.72 -11.27 20.87
N MET A 261 34.37 -11.33 20.84
CA MET A 261 33.64 -12.60 20.96
C MET A 261 33.87 -13.49 19.75
N GLU A 262 33.85 -12.93 18.53
CA GLU A 262 34.11 -13.62 17.27
C GLU A 262 35.54 -14.20 17.25
N ASP A 263 36.56 -13.39 17.51
CA ASP A 263 37.97 -13.82 17.57
C ASP A 263 38.15 -14.97 18.58
N LYS A 264 37.50 -14.91 19.72
CA LYS A 264 37.57 -15.96 20.75
C LYS A 264 36.89 -17.26 20.32
N ILE A 265 35.76 -17.17 19.63
CA ILE A 265 35.05 -18.34 19.06
C ILE A 265 35.96 -19.03 18.02
N ILE A 266 36.55 -18.27 17.09
CA ILE A 266 37.45 -18.80 16.09
C ILE A 266 38.65 -19.52 16.73
N GLN A 267 39.25 -18.89 17.75
CA GLN A 267 40.39 -19.51 18.49
C GLN A 267 40.01 -20.85 19.14
N LEU A 268 38.80 -20.94 19.71
CA LEU A 268 38.31 -22.18 20.33
C LEU A 268 38.02 -23.25 19.27
N LEU A 269 37.47 -22.89 18.12
CA LEU A 269 37.23 -23.82 17.02
C LEU A 269 38.55 -24.36 16.42
N GLU A 270 39.60 -23.54 16.28
CA GLU A 270 40.91 -23.98 15.85
C GLU A 270 41.54 -24.98 16.84
N GLN A 271 41.40 -24.71 18.16
CA GLN A 271 41.89 -25.64 19.18
C GLN A 271 41.12 -26.96 19.13
N TRP A 272 39.82 -26.91 18.97
CA TRP A 272 39.00 -28.11 18.83
C TRP A 272 39.36 -28.92 17.61
N GLN A 273 39.56 -28.27 16.44
CA GLN A 273 39.99 -28.95 15.20
C GLN A 273 41.36 -29.65 15.35
N LYS A 274 42.33 -28.97 15.98
CA LYS A 274 43.65 -29.58 16.28
C LYS A 274 43.52 -30.80 17.19
N LYS A 275 42.59 -30.77 18.16
CA LYS A 275 42.34 -31.88 19.08
C LYS A 275 41.69 -33.07 18.36
N GLN A 276 40.76 -32.82 17.45
CA GLN A 276 40.13 -33.84 16.62
C GLN A 276 41.16 -34.55 15.70
N LYS A 277 42.03 -33.80 15.00
CA LYS A 277 43.07 -34.37 14.17
C LYS A 277 44.00 -35.30 14.96
N ARG A 278 44.40 -34.89 16.16
CA ARG A 278 45.25 -35.73 17.03
C ARG A 278 44.54 -36.99 17.55
N GLN A 279 43.21 -37.00 17.63
CA GLN A 279 42.45 -38.21 18.00
C GLN A 279 42.25 -39.16 16.83
N MET A 280 42.24 -38.68 15.59
CA MET A 280 42.12 -39.51 14.39
C MET A 280 43.49 -40.14 13.96
N GLU A 281 44.61 -39.58 14.43
CA GLU A 281 45.96 -40.07 14.17
C GLU A 281 46.45 -41.07 15.22
N ARG A 282 45.63 -41.42 16.23
CA ARG A 282 45.84 -42.45 17.24
C ARG A 282 44.98 -43.68 17.01
#